data_db3ed1949b6c99edf60048ccfad751af
#
_entry.id   db3ed1949b6c99edf60048ccfad751af
#
_cell.length_a   1.000
_cell.length_b   1.000
_cell.length_c   1.000
_cell.angle_alpha   90.00
_cell.angle_beta   90.00
_cell.angle_gamma   90.00
#
_symmetry.space_group_name_H-M   'P 1'
#
loop_
_entity.id
_entity.type
_entity.pdbx_description
1 polymer ?
#
loop_
_entity_poly.entity_id
_entity_poly.type
_entity_poly.pdbx_seq_one_letter_code
_entity_poly.pdbx_strand_id
1 'polypeptide(L)'
;MRKRRWLAEWRKSAGKPVFYHVISRVVERRFAFGTEEKEKFRALMRLQEKFTGCRVVSYCLMCNHFHLLLEVQPMSDAEISEEELLKRLGAIYSEAFVAGVAKELEDARAAVYVNETGLDEALAVIHKRFTYRMQDLGEFMKGLLQRFTQWFNRAHTRTGRLWEDRFKSVIVEDGVAAKTISAYIDLNPVRAGMVKDPADYRWSSYGEAIGGGAKGNGKTARAGLVRALRAHLGAVADADLWANGVAREYRKLLMAGAIEKSSVSVGRDGREIQKTLRKGISKEAAQREQEKEGEIPFGKMLRCRVRYFTDGAVIGSRGFVNEAFAISRERFGSKRKTGARRLRGDSLPAGGILWSLRDLRKGIT
;
A
#
# COMPACT_ATOMS: atom_id res chain seq x y z
N MET A 1 4.08 -2.47 27.67
CA MET A 1 2.98 -1.74 27.02
C MET A 1 3.20 -1.70 25.50
N ARG A 2 2.24 -2.16 24.65
CA ARG A 2 2.42 -2.14 23.18
C ARG A 2 2.34 -0.71 22.65
N LYS A 3 3.35 -0.26 21.90
CA LYS A 3 3.38 1.09 21.31
C LYS A 3 2.25 1.30 20.31
N ARG A 4 1.65 2.49 20.30
CA ARG A 4 0.66 2.90 19.30
C ARG A 4 1.33 2.96 17.92
N ARG A 5 0.57 2.60 16.86
CA ARG A 5 1.03 2.76 15.47
C ARG A 5 1.22 4.24 15.15
N TRP A 6 2.09 4.49 14.18
CA TRP A 6 2.17 5.77 13.54
C TRP A 6 1.02 5.88 12.54
N LEU A 7 0.05 6.71 12.88
CA LEU A 7 -1.01 7.17 11.98
C LEU A 7 -0.81 8.66 11.79
N ALA A 8 -1.11 9.16 10.59
CA ALA A 8 -1.04 10.58 10.30
C ALA A 8 -2.12 11.31 11.11
N GLU A 9 -1.71 12.09 12.10
CA GLU A 9 -2.63 12.84 12.95
C GLU A 9 -3.37 13.93 12.15
N TRP A 10 -2.72 14.48 11.13
CA TRP A 10 -3.30 15.47 10.21
C TRP A 10 -4.39 14.92 9.27
N ARG A 11 -4.64 13.59 9.25
CA ARG A 11 -5.72 12.98 8.48
C ARG A 11 -7.09 13.60 8.79
N LYS A 12 -7.27 14.07 10.02
CA LYS A 12 -8.53 14.65 10.49
C LYS A 12 -8.67 16.14 10.13
N SER A 13 -7.57 16.84 9.88
CA SER A 13 -7.56 18.30 9.76
C SER A 13 -7.14 18.83 8.38
N ALA A 14 -6.39 18.07 7.59
CA ALA A 14 -5.76 18.60 6.38
C ALA A 14 -6.56 18.41 5.08
N GLY A 15 -7.69 17.70 5.10
CA GLY A 15 -8.50 17.47 3.89
C GLY A 15 -7.77 16.72 2.75
N LYS A 16 -6.58 16.16 3.02
CA LYS A 16 -5.75 15.48 2.02
C LYS A 16 -5.64 13.98 2.31
N PRO A 17 -5.59 13.12 1.29
CA PRO A 17 -5.38 11.69 1.47
C PRO A 17 -4.01 11.41 2.08
N VAL A 18 -3.91 10.30 2.80
CA VAL A 18 -2.67 9.82 3.38
C VAL A 18 -2.31 8.47 2.79
N PHE A 19 -1.06 8.33 2.36
CA PHE A 19 -0.55 7.05 1.87
C PHE A 19 0.16 6.29 2.98
N TYR A 20 -0.10 4.98 3.02
CA TYR A 20 0.55 4.08 3.96
C TYR A 20 1.15 2.88 3.23
N HIS A 21 2.44 2.68 3.37
CA HIS A 21 3.05 1.40 3.01
C HIS A 21 2.87 0.43 4.16
N VAL A 22 2.11 -0.62 3.94
CA VAL A 22 1.70 -1.62 4.94
C VAL A 22 2.36 -2.95 4.64
N ILE A 23 2.83 -3.62 5.71
CA ILE A 23 3.48 -4.91 5.64
C ILE A 23 2.97 -5.79 6.77
N SER A 24 2.65 -7.04 6.47
CA SER A 24 2.43 -8.08 7.47
C SER A 24 3.04 -9.40 7.02
N ARG A 25 3.40 -10.24 7.99
CA ARG A 25 4.11 -11.49 7.77
C ARG A 25 3.43 -12.62 8.51
N VAL A 26 3.46 -13.81 7.90
CA VAL A 26 2.99 -15.04 8.52
C VAL A 26 3.92 -15.43 9.67
N VAL A 27 3.33 -15.97 10.73
CA VAL A 27 4.05 -16.47 11.90
C VAL A 27 5.10 -17.51 11.50
N GLU A 28 6.26 -17.46 12.18
CA GLU A 28 7.42 -18.34 11.89
C GLU A 28 7.96 -18.22 10.46
N ARG A 29 7.54 -17.20 9.71
CA ARG A 29 7.92 -16.96 8.30
C ARG A 29 7.61 -18.12 7.37
N ARG A 30 6.63 -18.96 7.72
CA ARG A 30 6.21 -20.09 6.89
C ARG A 30 5.77 -19.63 5.51
N PHE A 31 6.10 -20.40 4.49
CA PHE A 31 5.61 -20.20 3.11
C PHE A 31 4.16 -20.68 3.01
N ALA A 32 3.24 -19.90 3.56
CA ALA A 32 1.84 -20.24 3.70
C ALA A 32 0.98 -19.80 2.50
N PHE A 33 1.53 -18.98 1.59
CA PHE A 33 0.78 -18.43 0.47
C PHE A 33 1.17 -19.12 -0.84
N GLY A 34 0.44 -20.14 -1.20
CA GLY A 34 0.40 -20.73 -2.52
C GLY A 34 -0.46 -19.91 -3.49
N THR A 35 -0.89 -20.53 -4.57
CA THR A 35 -1.73 -19.88 -5.59
C THR A 35 -3.11 -19.54 -5.04
N GLU A 36 -3.76 -20.50 -4.37
CA GLU A 36 -5.11 -20.34 -3.83
C GLU A 36 -5.18 -19.26 -2.76
N GLU A 37 -4.22 -19.27 -1.84
CA GLU A 37 -4.16 -18.29 -0.75
C GLU A 37 -3.94 -16.86 -1.28
N LYS A 38 -3.09 -16.70 -2.29
CA LYS A 38 -2.87 -15.38 -2.93
C LYS A 38 -4.11 -14.90 -3.67
N GLU A 39 -4.82 -15.78 -4.39
CA GLU A 39 -6.08 -15.44 -5.05
C GLU A 39 -7.13 -15.03 -4.02
N LYS A 40 -7.28 -15.80 -2.95
CA LYS A 40 -8.23 -15.47 -1.88
C LYS A 40 -7.90 -14.17 -1.18
N PHE A 41 -6.61 -13.94 -0.88
CA PHE A 41 -6.18 -12.69 -0.26
C PHE A 41 -6.48 -11.51 -1.17
N ARG A 42 -6.16 -11.62 -2.48
CA ARG A 42 -6.45 -10.58 -3.48
C ARG A 42 -7.95 -10.29 -3.56
N ALA A 43 -8.79 -11.32 -3.62
CA ALA A 43 -10.24 -11.16 -3.65
C ALA A 43 -10.74 -10.42 -2.40
N LEU A 44 -10.33 -10.84 -1.21
CA LEU A 44 -10.71 -10.17 0.05
C LEU A 44 -10.18 -8.72 0.13
N MET A 45 -8.99 -8.47 -0.36
CA MET A 45 -8.41 -7.12 -0.44
C MET A 45 -9.29 -6.21 -1.30
N ARG A 46 -9.74 -6.68 -2.47
CA ARG A 46 -10.62 -5.91 -3.38
C ARG A 46 -12.01 -5.66 -2.77
N LEU A 47 -12.56 -6.64 -2.04
CA LEU A 47 -13.81 -6.44 -1.31
C LEU A 47 -13.66 -5.40 -0.20
N GLN A 48 -12.54 -5.47 0.53
CA GLN A 48 -12.26 -4.51 1.61
C GLN A 48 -12.02 -3.09 1.06
N GLU A 49 -11.39 -2.96 -0.10
CA GLU A 49 -11.21 -1.70 -0.83
C GLU A 49 -12.57 -1.07 -1.18
N LYS A 50 -13.49 -1.85 -1.76
CA LYS A 50 -14.84 -1.39 -2.07
C LYS A 50 -15.63 -0.96 -0.86
N PHE A 51 -15.53 -1.73 0.23
CA PHE A 51 -16.27 -1.42 1.46
C PHE A 51 -15.75 -0.16 2.16
N THR A 52 -14.43 -0.07 2.37
CA THR A 52 -13.86 1.02 3.18
C THR A 52 -13.68 2.32 2.42
N GLY A 53 -13.66 2.30 1.09
CA GLY A 53 -13.30 3.44 0.26
C GLY A 53 -11.80 3.79 0.32
N CYS A 54 -10.97 2.98 0.98
CA CYS A 54 -9.51 3.07 0.85
C CYS A 54 -9.10 2.53 -0.52
N ARG A 55 -8.13 3.16 -1.19
CA ARG A 55 -7.63 2.70 -2.48
C ARG A 55 -6.35 1.90 -2.31
N VAL A 56 -6.28 0.71 -2.89
CA VAL A 56 -5.03 -0.04 -3.05
C VAL A 56 -4.29 0.50 -4.26
N VAL A 57 -3.29 1.34 -4.02
CA VAL A 57 -2.46 1.98 -5.05
C VAL A 57 -1.50 0.98 -5.68
N SER A 58 -0.83 0.18 -4.84
CA SER A 58 -0.05 -0.95 -5.29
C SER A 58 0.03 -2.05 -4.23
N TYR A 59 0.28 -3.28 -4.67
CA TYR A 59 0.44 -4.42 -3.78
C TYR A 59 1.37 -5.49 -4.35
N CYS A 60 1.90 -6.33 -3.47
CA CYS A 60 2.59 -7.56 -3.84
C CYS A 60 2.39 -8.62 -2.76
N LEU A 61 1.90 -9.79 -3.15
CA LEU A 61 1.67 -10.93 -2.27
C LEU A 61 2.82 -11.94 -2.44
N MET A 62 3.73 -11.97 -1.48
CA MET A 62 4.83 -12.92 -1.44
C MET A 62 4.40 -14.26 -0.81
N CYS A 63 5.29 -15.24 -0.73
CA CYS A 63 4.94 -16.56 -0.17
C CYS A 63 4.66 -16.56 1.34
N ASN A 64 5.14 -15.58 2.09
CA ASN A 64 4.99 -15.52 3.56
C ASN A 64 4.73 -14.12 4.12
N HIS A 65 4.58 -13.14 3.26
CA HIS A 65 4.27 -11.77 3.64
C HIS A 65 3.66 -11.02 2.45
N PHE A 66 3.12 -9.85 2.71
CA PHE A 66 2.64 -8.97 1.66
C PHE A 66 3.07 -7.53 1.91
N HIS A 67 3.04 -6.75 0.84
CA HIS A 67 3.19 -5.31 0.83
C HIS A 67 1.96 -4.68 0.19
N LEU A 68 1.42 -3.62 0.80
CA LEU A 68 0.35 -2.79 0.24
C LEU A 68 0.76 -1.33 0.32
N LEU A 69 0.52 -0.56 -0.72
CA LEU A 69 0.48 0.90 -0.66
C LEU A 69 -0.99 1.31 -0.70
N LEU A 70 -1.49 1.81 0.42
CA LEU A 70 -2.88 2.22 0.60
C LEU A 70 -2.98 3.74 0.62
N GLU A 71 -3.89 4.29 -0.17
CA GLU A 71 -4.37 5.67 -0.06
C GLU A 71 -5.64 5.66 0.79
N VAL A 72 -5.59 6.39 1.89
CA VAL A 72 -6.71 6.58 2.81
C VAL A 72 -7.20 8.00 2.66
N GLN A 73 -8.43 8.16 2.22
CA GLN A 73 -9.04 9.49 2.07
C GLN A 73 -9.16 10.19 3.42
N PRO A 74 -9.20 11.53 3.46
CA PRO A 74 -9.50 12.25 4.69
C PRO A 74 -10.88 11.82 5.20
N MET A 75 -11.05 11.83 6.51
CA MET A 75 -12.39 11.69 7.09
C MET A 75 -13.21 12.90 6.63
N SER A 76 -14.28 12.63 5.91
CA SER A 76 -15.27 13.66 5.58
C SER A 76 -16.27 13.77 6.73
N ASP A 77 -16.58 14.98 7.15
CA ASP A 77 -17.70 15.22 8.04
C ASP A 77 -19.06 15.08 7.30
N ALA A 78 -19.02 15.08 5.96
CA ALA A 78 -20.18 14.80 5.13
C ALA A 78 -20.50 13.30 5.20
N GLU A 79 -21.73 13.00 5.58
CA GLU A 79 -22.24 11.63 5.55
C GLU A 79 -22.27 11.14 4.10
N ILE A 80 -21.90 9.87 3.92
CA ILE A 80 -22.07 9.24 2.60
C ILE A 80 -23.57 9.03 2.35
N SER A 81 -24.00 9.10 1.09
CA SER A 81 -25.40 8.83 0.73
C SER A 81 -25.77 7.38 1.12
N GLU A 82 -27.05 7.16 1.37
CA GLU A 82 -27.55 5.81 1.65
C GLU A 82 -27.30 4.83 0.52
N GLU A 83 -27.43 5.29 -0.73
CA GLU A 83 -27.11 4.48 -1.91
C GLU A 83 -25.64 4.01 -1.86
N GLU A 84 -24.71 4.92 -1.59
CA GLU A 84 -23.30 4.58 -1.45
C GLU A 84 -23.03 3.70 -0.23
N LEU A 85 -23.74 3.91 0.90
CA LEU A 85 -23.67 3.04 2.08
C LEU A 85 -24.09 1.61 1.73
N LEU A 86 -25.27 1.42 1.16
CA LEU A 86 -25.80 0.10 0.81
C LEU A 86 -24.92 -0.59 -0.24
N LYS A 87 -24.43 0.13 -1.25
CA LYS A 87 -23.48 -0.37 -2.23
C LYS A 87 -22.19 -0.85 -1.58
N ARG A 88 -21.64 -0.11 -0.63
CA ARG A 88 -20.43 -0.52 0.10
C ARG A 88 -20.69 -1.73 0.99
N LEU A 89 -21.82 -1.78 1.65
CA LEU A 89 -22.21 -2.94 2.45
C LEU A 89 -22.32 -4.21 1.60
N GLY A 90 -22.87 -4.11 0.38
CA GLY A 90 -22.96 -5.22 -0.57
C GLY A 90 -21.62 -5.81 -0.99
N ALA A 91 -20.49 -5.10 -0.78
CA ALA A 91 -19.16 -5.66 -1.02
C ALA A 91 -18.77 -6.76 -0.02
N ILE A 92 -19.27 -6.73 1.21
CA ILE A 92 -18.80 -7.61 2.29
C ILE A 92 -19.91 -8.33 3.06
N TYR A 93 -21.17 -7.95 2.90
CA TYR A 93 -22.32 -8.58 3.54
C TYR A 93 -23.23 -9.24 2.49
N SER A 94 -24.11 -10.14 2.95
CA SER A 94 -25.10 -10.80 2.11
C SER A 94 -26.19 -9.82 1.67
N GLU A 95 -26.86 -10.13 0.56
CA GLU A 95 -28.00 -9.35 0.07
C GLU A 95 -29.10 -9.22 1.13
N ALA A 96 -29.40 -10.30 1.86
CA ALA A 96 -30.40 -10.28 2.93
C ALA A 96 -30.03 -9.30 4.05
N PHE A 97 -28.73 -9.22 4.41
CA PHE A 97 -28.27 -8.25 5.40
C PHE A 97 -28.41 -6.81 4.88
N VAL A 98 -28.02 -6.56 3.63
CA VAL A 98 -28.14 -5.22 3.01
C VAL A 98 -29.60 -4.80 2.90
N ALA A 99 -30.49 -5.71 2.50
CA ALA A 99 -31.93 -5.45 2.47
C ALA A 99 -32.51 -5.14 3.87
N GLY A 100 -32.02 -5.83 4.91
CA GLY A 100 -32.38 -5.52 6.30
C GLY A 100 -31.98 -4.09 6.70
N VAL A 101 -30.75 -3.65 6.33
CA VAL A 101 -30.30 -2.27 6.60
C VAL A 101 -31.09 -1.25 5.79
N ALA A 102 -31.41 -1.54 4.52
CA ALA A 102 -32.27 -0.68 3.69
C ALA A 102 -33.64 -0.48 4.34
N LYS A 103 -34.24 -1.57 4.83
CA LYS A 103 -35.50 -1.49 5.53
C LYS A 103 -35.40 -0.68 6.83
N GLU A 104 -34.34 -0.86 7.63
CA GLU A 104 -34.11 -0.03 8.82
C GLU A 104 -34.08 1.47 8.50
N LEU A 105 -33.46 1.85 7.36
CA LEU A 105 -33.42 3.24 6.91
C LEU A 105 -34.80 3.75 6.47
N GLU A 106 -35.59 2.92 5.77
CA GLU A 106 -36.97 3.23 5.38
C GLU A 106 -37.89 3.39 6.65
N ASP A 107 -37.81 2.45 7.60
CA ASP A 107 -38.57 2.47 8.83
C ASP A 107 -38.23 3.71 9.67
N ALA A 108 -36.95 4.10 9.75
CA ALA A 108 -36.49 5.31 10.42
C ALA A 108 -37.14 6.58 9.82
N ARG A 109 -37.22 6.66 8.48
CA ARG A 109 -37.88 7.77 7.78
C ARG A 109 -39.38 7.79 8.06
N ALA A 110 -40.05 6.63 7.99
CA ALA A 110 -41.47 6.52 8.21
C ALA A 110 -41.86 6.92 9.66
N ALA A 111 -41.04 6.53 10.64
CA ALA A 111 -41.28 6.86 12.04
C ALA A 111 -41.22 8.38 12.33
N VAL A 112 -40.43 9.12 11.56
CA VAL A 112 -40.28 10.58 11.73
C VAL A 112 -41.40 11.38 11.11
N TYR A 113 -42.13 10.87 10.11
CA TYR A 113 -43.39 11.49 9.67
C TYR A 113 -44.42 11.65 10.78
N VAL A 114 -44.25 10.92 11.90
CA VAL A 114 -45.13 11.00 13.08
C VAL A 114 -44.60 12.01 14.11
N ASN A 115 -43.29 12.29 14.14
CA ASN A 115 -42.68 13.23 15.08
C ASN A 115 -41.56 14.01 14.37
N GLU A 116 -41.74 15.27 14.04
CA GLU A 116 -40.86 16.14 13.23
C GLU A 116 -39.44 16.35 13.79
N THR A 117 -39.06 15.77 14.91
CA THR A 117 -37.75 15.91 15.54
C THR A 117 -37.03 14.58 15.63
N GLY A 118 -35.84 14.48 15.03
CA GLY A 118 -34.92 13.35 15.25
C GLY A 118 -34.58 12.47 14.02
N LEU A 119 -35.04 12.81 12.80
CA LEU A 119 -34.73 12.02 11.59
C LEU A 119 -33.23 11.92 11.35
N ASP A 120 -32.54 13.06 11.37
CA ASP A 120 -31.12 13.11 11.12
C ASP A 120 -30.31 12.30 12.15
N GLU A 121 -30.78 12.32 13.43
CA GLU A 121 -30.14 11.51 14.47
C GLU A 121 -30.39 10.01 14.27
N ALA A 122 -31.59 9.59 13.91
CA ALA A 122 -31.92 8.19 13.69
C ALA A 122 -31.10 7.61 12.49
N LEU A 123 -31.09 8.34 11.39
CA LEU A 123 -30.29 7.96 10.22
C LEU A 123 -28.77 7.95 10.52
N ALA A 124 -28.28 8.98 11.25
CA ALA A 124 -26.89 9.06 11.65
C ALA A 124 -26.45 7.87 12.55
N VAL A 125 -27.32 7.37 13.41
CA VAL A 125 -27.06 6.18 14.23
C VAL A 125 -26.86 4.94 13.35
N ILE A 126 -27.74 4.74 12.35
CA ILE A 126 -27.62 3.61 11.43
C ILE A 126 -26.33 3.76 10.59
N HIS A 127 -26.06 4.94 10.06
CA HIS A 127 -24.84 5.22 9.29
C HIS A 127 -23.57 5.00 10.11
N LYS A 128 -23.47 5.56 11.31
CA LYS A 128 -22.29 5.45 12.19
C LYS A 128 -21.94 4.01 12.54
N ARG A 129 -22.94 3.10 12.60
CA ARG A 129 -22.75 1.67 12.83
C ARG A 129 -21.81 1.01 11.81
N PHE A 130 -21.68 1.61 10.61
CA PHE A 130 -20.85 1.09 9.51
C PHE A 130 -19.73 2.05 9.10
N THR A 131 -19.99 3.35 9.04
CA THR A 131 -19.08 4.35 8.48
C THR A 131 -17.81 4.54 9.30
N TYR A 132 -17.82 4.25 10.62
CA TYR A 132 -16.61 4.30 11.45
C TYR A 132 -15.49 3.39 10.94
N ARG A 133 -15.85 2.36 10.14
CA ARG A 133 -14.90 1.41 9.51
C ARG A 133 -14.42 1.87 8.15
N MET A 134 -14.99 2.93 7.62
CA MET A 134 -14.65 3.47 6.31
C MET A 134 -13.52 4.49 6.44
N GLN A 135 -12.74 4.64 5.38
CA GLN A 135 -11.62 5.58 5.33
C GLN A 135 -10.66 5.44 6.55
N ASP A 136 -10.52 4.23 7.07
CA ASP A 136 -9.63 3.93 8.20
C ASP A 136 -8.68 2.79 7.89
N LEU A 137 -7.36 3.08 8.02
CA LEU A 137 -6.31 2.09 7.80
C LEU A 137 -6.42 0.89 8.75
N GLY A 138 -6.75 1.14 10.01
CA GLY A 138 -6.84 0.10 11.03
C GLY A 138 -7.97 -0.88 10.75
N GLU A 139 -9.14 -0.35 10.39
CA GLU A 139 -10.32 -1.13 10.08
C GLU A 139 -10.20 -1.85 8.73
N PHE A 140 -9.58 -1.21 7.71
CA PHE A 140 -9.22 -1.90 6.46
C PHE A 140 -8.38 -3.13 6.76
N MET A 141 -7.29 -2.96 7.47
CA MET A 141 -6.35 -4.06 7.76
C MET A 141 -6.94 -5.11 8.71
N LYS A 142 -7.71 -4.70 9.70
CA LYS A 142 -8.43 -5.61 10.60
C LYS A 142 -9.41 -6.50 9.83
N GLY A 143 -10.25 -5.89 9.00
CA GLY A 143 -11.22 -6.62 8.18
C GLY A 143 -10.55 -7.60 7.21
N LEU A 144 -9.50 -7.16 6.51
CA LEU A 144 -8.74 -8.00 5.58
C LEU A 144 -8.07 -9.19 6.30
N LEU A 145 -7.27 -8.91 7.32
CA LEU A 145 -6.45 -9.94 7.99
C LEU A 145 -7.31 -10.93 8.77
N GLN A 146 -8.41 -10.48 9.40
CA GLN A 146 -9.31 -11.33 10.15
C GLN A 146 -10.07 -12.27 9.22
N ARG A 147 -10.68 -11.75 8.14
CA ARG A 147 -11.41 -12.57 7.16
C ARG A 147 -10.50 -13.59 6.48
N PHE A 148 -9.28 -13.17 6.11
CA PHE A 148 -8.30 -14.07 5.52
C PHE A 148 -7.87 -15.16 6.50
N THR A 149 -7.59 -14.83 7.77
CA THR A 149 -7.22 -15.82 8.80
C THR A 149 -8.34 -16.84 9.03
N GLN A 150 -9.60 -16.39 9.11
CA GLN A 150 -10.75 -17.27 9.28
C GLN A 150 -10.87 -18.25 8.10
N TRP A 151 -10.78 -17.75 6.88
CA TRP A 151 -10.79 -18.58 5.69
C TRP A 151 -9.61 -19.56 5.66
N PHE A 152 -8.40 -19.07 5.89
CA PHE A 152 -7.17 -19.86 5.88
C PHE A 152 -7.21 -21.00 6.90
N ASN A 153 -7.61 -20.71 8.14
CA ASN A 153 -7.71 -21.70 9.19
C ASN A 153 -8.75 -22.77 8.86
N ARG A 154 -9.87 -22.39 8.25
CA ARG A 154 -10.89 -23.36 7.79
C ARG A 154 -10.38 -24.21 6.64
N ALA A 155 -9.78 -23.61 5.61
CA ALA A 155 -9.26 -24.31 4.44
C ALA A 155 -8.13 -25.29 4.78
N HIS A 156 -7.33 -25.00 5.79
CA HIS A 156 -6.17 -25.81 6.19
C HIS A 156 -6.38 -26.57 7.51
N THR A 157 -7.61 -26.67 8.00
CA THR A 157 -7.94 -27.36 9.26
C THR A 157 -7.03 -26.92 10.43
N ARG A 158 -6.85 -25.59 10.57
CA ARG A 158 -5.99 -24.96 11.57
C ARG A 158 -6.78 -24.11 12.56
N THR A 159 -6.15 -23.84 13.69
CA THR A 159 -6.62 -22.90 14.71
C THR A 159 -5.54 -21.87 15.05
N GLY A 160 -5.94 -20.81 15.73
CA GLY A 160 -5.00 -19.79 16.23
C GLY A 160 -4.63 -18.72 15.21
N ARG A 161 -3.60 -17.95 15.57
CA ARG A 161 -3.16 -16.80 14.78
C ARG A 161 -2.35 -17.23 13.56
N LEU A 162 -2.52 -16.47 12.46
CA LEU A 162 -1.73 -16.64 11.23
C LEU A 162 -0.58 -15.63 11.14
N TRP A 163 -0.74 -14.44 11.71
CA TRP A 163 0.19 -13.32 11.55
C TRP A 163 1.17 -13.24 12.72
N GLU A 164 2.46 -12.97 12.41
CA GLU A 164 3.57 -12.88 13.38
C GLU A 164 3.29 -11.80 14.44
N ASP A 165 2.83 -10.61 13.99
CA ASP A 165 2.49 -9.48 14.83
C ASP A 165 1.43 -8.61 14.14
N ARG A 166 1.10 -7.47 14.75
CA ARG A 166 0.31 -6.45 14.08
C ARG A 166 1.03 -5.99 12.81
N PHE A 167 0.28 -5.65 11.77
CA PHE A 167 0.86 -5.09 10.56
C PHE A 167 1.72 -3.85 10.89
N LYS A 168 2.80 -3.66 10.15
CA LYS A 168 3.63 -2.45 10.18
C LYS A 168 3.10 -1.47 9.15
N SER A 169 3.18 -0.17 9.43
CA SER A 169 2.84 0.89 8.49
C SER A 169 3.89 1.99 8.49
N VAL A 170 4.16 2.52 7.31
CA VAL A 170 5.02 3.68 7.07
C VAL A 170 4.19 4.71 6.35
N ILE A 171 4.15 5.94 6.85
CA ILE A 171 3.49 7.06 6.18
C ILE A 171 4.34 7.46 4.98
N VAL A 172 3.71 7.61 3.82
CA VAL A 172 4.36 7.93 2.56
C VAL A 172 3.79 9.24 2.02
N GLU A 173 4.66 10.17 1.64
CA GLU A 173 4.24 11.38 0.93
C GLU A 173 3.73 11.03 -0.47
N ASP A 174 2.71 11.75 -0.92
CA ASP A 174 2.22 11.65 -2.29
C ASP A 174 3.29 12.06 -3.32
N GLY A 175 3.13 11.70 -4.57
CA GLY A 175 4.04 12.02 -5.65
C GLY A 175 5.28 11.12 -5.67
N VAL A 176 6.47 11.70 -5.54
CA VAL A 176 7.75 10.98 -5.72
C VAL A 176 7.91 9.80 -4.78
N ALA A 177 7.52 9.95 -3.51
CA ALA A 177 7.65 8.88 -2.53
C ALA A 177 6.66 7.74 -2.82
N ALA A 178 5.39 8.05 -3.09
CA ALA A 178 4.38 7.06 -3.45
C ALA A 178 4.75 6.27 -4.72
N LYS A 179 5.21 6.97 -5.77
CA LYS A 179 5.73 6.38 -7.01
C LYS A 179 6.89 5.42 -6.74
N THR A 180 7.83 5.83 -5.90
CA THR A 180 9.01 5.03 -5.54
C THR A 180 8.63 3.77 -4.75
N ILE A 181 7.73 3.92 -3.77
CA ILE A 181 7.26 2.79 -2.96
C ILE A 181 6.43 1.82 -3.81
N SER A 182 5.60 2.32 -4.73
CA SER A 182 4.84 1.48 -5.65
C SER A 182 5.77 0.57 -6.48
N ALA A 183 6.78 1.16 -7.12
CA ALA A 183 7.78 0.41 -7.88
C ALA A 183 8.61 -0.54 -6.98
N TYR A 184 8.94 -0.14 -5.75
CA TYR A 184 9.58 -1.03 -4.78
C TYR A 184 8.74 -2.27 -4.50
N ILE A 185 7.43 -2.10 -4.31
CA ILE A 185 6.47 -3.17 -4.02
C ILE A 185 6.42 -4.16 -5.20
N ASP A 186 6.25 -3.67 -6.43
CA ASP A 186 6.16 -4.52 -7.61
C ASP A 186 7.48 -5.24 -7.97
N LEU A 187 8.62 -4.74 -7.49
CA LEU A 187 9.93 -5.36 -7.67
C LEU A 187 10.30 -6.41 -6.60
N ASN A 188 9.48 -6.63 -5.58
CA ASN A 188 9.78 -7.63 -4.55
C ASN A 188 10.00 -9.05 -5.12
N PRO A 189 9.18 -9.55 -6.08
CA PRO A 189 9.38 -10.88 -6.65
C PRO A 189 10.69 -11.02 -7.42
N VAL A 190 11.09 -9.98 -8.17
CA VAL A 190 12.38 -9.95 -8.89
C VAL A 190 13.54 -9.96 -7.90
N ARG A 191 13.47 -9.16 -6.84
CA ARG A 191 14.51 -9.13 -5.78
C ARG A 191 14.60 -10.43 -4.99
N ALA A 192 13.48 -11.14 -4.87
CA ALA A 192 13.46 -12.47 -4.27
C ALA A 192 13.95 -13.57 -5.24
N GLY A 193 14.16 -13.23 -6.53
CA GLY A 193 14.56 -14.18 -7.56
C GLY A 193 13.46 -15.15 -7.97
N MET A 194 12.18 -14.80 -7.74
CA MET A 194 11.02 -15.61 -8.10
C MET A 194 10.69 -15.49 -9.59
N VAL A 195 10.89 -14.31 -10.16
CA VAL A 195 10.69 -14.00 -11.57
C VAL A 195 11.84 -13.12 -12.08
N LYS A 196 12.08 -13.14 -13.38
CA LYS A 196 13.05 -12.23 -14.04
C LYS A 196 12.40 -10.93 -14.47
N ASP A 197 11.19 -10.99 -14.99
CA ASP A 197 10.39 -9.82 -15.36
C ASP A 197 9.29 -9.61 -14.32
N PRO A 198 9.10 -8.39 -13.77
CA PRO A 198 8.02 -8.12 -12.83
C PRO A 198 6.62 -8.30 -13.42
N ALA A 199 6.46 -8.27 -14.76
CA ALA A 199 5.20 -8.56 -15.44
C ALA A 199 4.74 -10.01 -15.25
N ASP A 200 5.67 -10.94 -15.07
CA ASP A 200 5.39 -12.38 -14.93
C ASP A 200 4.83 -12.74 -13.55
N TYR A 201 4.82 -11.79 -12.61
CA TYR A 201 4.32 -12.06 -11.26
C TYR A 201 2.88 -11.57 -11.09
N ARG A 202 1.90 -12.42 -11.39
CA ARG A 202 0.46 -12.11 -11.41
C ARG A 202 -0.13 -11.61 -10.07
N TRP A 203 0.54 -11.81 -8.94
CA TRP A 203 0.10 -11.39 -7.60
C TRP A 203 0.80 -10.10 -7.14
N SER A 204 1.12 -9.23 -8.07
CA SER A 204 1.52 -7.84 -7.86
C SER A 204 0.64 -6.91 -8.66
N SER A 205 0.65 -5.62 -8.32
CA SER A 205 -0.14 -4.63 -9.06
C SER A 205 0.26 -4.55 -10.52
N TYR A 206 1.57 -4.60 -10.81
CA TYR A 206 2.03 -4.55 -12.19
C TYR A 206 1.67 -5.81 -12.98
N GLY A 207 1.89 -6.99 -12.41
CA GLY A 207 1.50 -8.25 -13.05
C GLY A 207 -0.02 -8.33 -13.29
N GLU A 208 -0.83 -7.86 -12.34
CA GLU A 208 -2.28 -7.79 -12.50
C GLU A 208 -2.69 -6.73 -13.55
N ALA A 209 -2.03 -5.57 -13.60
CA ALA A 209 -2.31 -4.52 -14.58
C ALA A 209 -2.03 -4.98 -16.01
N ILE A 210 -1.00 -5.79 -16.22
CA ILE A 210 -0.63 -6.35 -17.54
C ILE A 210 -1.51 -7.56 -17.88
N GLY A 211 -1.65 -8.53 -16.96
CA GLY A 211 -2.32 -9.81 -17.22
C GLY A 211 -3.82 -9.84 -16.89
N GLY A 212 -4.33 -8.91 -16.12
CA GLY A 212 -5.69 -8.95 -15.54
C GLY A 212 -6.82 -8.50 -16.48
N GLY A 213 -6.57 -8.33 -17.78
CA GLY A 213 -7.59 -7.88 -18.74
C GLY A 213 -8.01 -6.41 -18.56
N ALA A 214 -8.96 -5.94 -19.39
CA ALA A 214 -9.43 -4.56 -19.38
C ALA A 214 -10.47 -4.26 -18.29
N LYS A 215 -11.11 -5.29 -17.74
CA LYS A 215 -12.20 -5.20 -16.76
C LYS A 215 -11.79 -5.76 -15.40
N GLY A 216 -12.61 -5.50 -14.38
CA GLY A 216 -12.44 -6.09 -13.06
C GLY A 216 -11.13 -5.68 -12.36
N ASN A 217 -10.43 -6.65 -11.81
CA ASN A 217 -9.21 -6.41 -11.03
C ASN A 217 -8.08 -5.78 -11.84
N GLY A 218 -7.93 -6.12 -13.12
CA GLY A 218 -6.94 -5.49 -14.00
C GLY A 218 -7.19 -3.99 -14.16
N LYS A 219 -8.45 -3.57 -14.32
CA LYS A 219 -8.82 -2.15 -14.32
C LYS A 219 -8.47 -1.47 -13.00
N THR A 220 -8.79 -2.10 -11.87
CA THR A 220 -8.50 -1.56 -10.53
C THR A 220 -6.99 -1.40 -10.30
N ALA A 221 -6.19 -2.40 -10.68
CA ALA A 221 -4.72 -2.33 -10.57
C ALA A 221 -4.14 -1.18 -11.41
N ARG A 222 -4.62 -1.00 -12.64
CA ARG A 222 -4.22 0.12 -13.51
C ARG A 222 -4.54 1.47 -12.90
N ALA A 223 -5.75 1.67 -12.38
CA ALA A 223 -6.15 2.91 -11.72
C ALA A 223 -5.23 3.23 -10.53
N GLY A 224 -4.88 2.24 -9.72
CA GLY A 224 -3.92 2.40 -8.63
C GLY A 224 -2.54 2.84 -9.10
N LEU A 225 -1.99 2.21 -10.14
CA LEU A 225 -0.68 2.57 -10.70
C LEU A 225 -0.68 3.93 -11.39
N VAL A 226 -1.78 4.30 -12.09
CA VAL A 226 -1.97 5.65 -12.61
C VAL A 226 -1.95 6.67 -11.48
N ARG A 227 -2.64 6.40 -10.37
CA ARG A 227 -2.63 7.28 -9.19
C ARG A 227 -1.22 7.47 -8.63
N ALA A 228 -0.40 6.42 -8.58
CA ALA A 228 1.00 6.50 -8.12
C ALA A 228 1.87 7.37 -9.02
N LEU A 229 1.64 7.35 -10.36
CA LEU A 229 2.45 8.08 -11.32
C LEU A 229 1.96 9.51 -11.57
N ARG A 230 0.67 9.74 -11.44
CA ARG A 230 -0.03 11.00 -11.73
C ARG A 230 -0.63 11.58 -10.46
N ALA A 231 0.21 11.94 -9.50
CA ALA A 231 -0.20 12.48 -8.20
C ALA A 231 -1.15 13.68 -8.33
N HIS A 232 -0.93 14.53 -9.34
CA HIS A 232 -1.77 15.71 -9.61
C HIS A 232 -3.23 15.40 -9.96
N LEU A 233 -3.52 14.18 -10.41
CA LEU A 233 -4.89 13.76 -10.71
C LEU A 233 -5.71 13.42 -9.47
N GLY A 234 -5.07 13.14 -8.33
CA GLY A 234 -5.75 12.78 -7.09
C GLY A 234 -6.77 11.66 -7.27
N ALA A 235 -8.00 11.90 -6.82
CA ALA A 235 -9.08 10.91 -6.87
C ALA A 235 -9.54 10.55 -8.29
N VAL A 236 -9.35 11.44 -9.28
CA VAL A 236 -9.77 11.22 -10.69
C VAL A 236 -8.78 10.39 -11.51
N ALA A 237 -7.72 9.86 -10.89
CA ALA A 237 -6.81 8.92 -11.55
C ALA A 237 -7.57 7.66 -11.97
N ASP A 238 -7.71 7.43 -13.27
CA ASP A 238 -8.45 6.32 -13.84
C ASP A 238 -7.55 5.34 -14.61
N ALA A 239 -8.05 4.12 -14.75
CA ALA A 239 -7.44 3.04 -15.51
C ALA A 239 -7.28 3.35 -17.01
N ASP A 240 -8.15 4.15 -17.57
CA ASP A 240 -8.13 4.50 -19.01
C ASP A 240 -6.87 5.28 -19.39
N LEU A 241 -6.28 6.01 -18.43
CA LEU A 241 -5.00 6.70 -18.61
C LEU A 241 -3.80 5.75 -18.71
N TRP A 242 -3.98 4.48 -18.35
CA TRP A 242 -2.90 3.48 -18.39
C TRP A 242 -2.32 3.30 -19.79
N ALA A 243 -3.17 3.26 -20.82
CA ALA A 243 -2.75 3.11 -22.21
C ALA A 243 -1.99 4.34 -22.76
N ASN A 244 -2.20 5.53 -22.18
CA ASN A 244 -1.66 6.81 -22.63
C ASN A 244 -0.22 7.04 -22.15
N GLY A 245 0.66 6.09 -22.39
CA GLY A 245 2.08 6.19 -22.02
C GLY A 245 2.42 5.83 -20.56
N VAL A 246 1.42 5.78 -19.66
CA VAL A 246 1.64 5.47 -18.24
C VAL A 246 2.20 4.07 -18.04
N ALA A 247 1.68 3.07 -18.77
CA ALA A 247 2.19 1.69 -18.74
C ALA A 247 3.68 1.63 -19.08
N ARG A 248 4.09 2.35 -20.12
CA ARG A 248 5.47 2.40 -20.59
C ARG A 248 6.36 3.12 -19.59
N GLU A 249 5.92 4.25 -19.05
CA GLU A 249 6.67 4.98 -18.03
C GLU A 249 6.87 4.11 -16.78
N TYR A 250 5.83 3.41 -16.32
CA TYR A 250 5.95 2.54 -15.15
C TYR A 250 6.89 1.37 -15.40
N ARG A 251 6.82 0.73 -16.59
CA ARG A 251 7.76 -0.34 -16.97
C ARG A 251 9.20 0.14 -16.95
N LYS A 252 9.49 1.30 -17.52
CA LYS A 252 10.83 1.89 -17.48
C LYS A 252 11.32 2.09 -16.05
N LEU A 253 10.45 2.60 -15.17
CA LEU A 253 10.75 2.79 -13.76
C LEU A 253 11.11 1.45 -13.09
N LEU A 254 10.36 0.38 -13.35
CA LEU A 254 10.63 -0.95 -12.82
C LEU A 254 11.97 -1.49 -13.33
N MET A 255 12.23 -1.44 -14.64
CA MET A 255 13.46 -1.95 -15.24
C MET A 255 14.70 -1.24 -14.69
N ALA A 256 14.67 0.08 -14.58
CA ALA A 256 15.76 0.85 -13.98
C ALA A 256 16.02 0.49 -12.50
N GLY A 257 14.95 0.13 -11.75
CA GLY A 257 15.03 -0.29 -10.35
C GLY A 257 15.45 -1.74 -10.12
N ALA A 258 15.31 -2.57 -11.15
CA ALA A 258 15.50 -4.03 -11.06
C ALA A 258 16.94 -4.49 -11.32
N ILE A 259 17.86 -3.62 -11.74
CA ILE A 259 19.24 -4.00 -12.13
C ILE A 259 19.93 -4.78 -11.01
N GLU A 260 20.52 -5.92 -11.38
CA GLU A 260 21.33 -6.75 -10.50
C GLU A 260 22.56 -5.99 -9.97
N LYS A 261 22.92 -6.21 -8.72
CA LYS A 261 24.17 -5.74 -8.14
C LYS A 261 25.09 -6.92 -7.88
N SER A 262 26.28 -6.88 -8.47
CA SER A 262 27.38 -7.78 -8.17
C SER A 262 28.58 -6.99 -7.65
N SER A 263 29.40 -7.62 -6.84
CA SER A 263 30.74 -7.16 -6.48
C SER A 263 31.75 -8.19 -7.02
N VAL A 264 32.84 -7.70 -7.54
CA VAL A 264 34.00 -8.51 -7.90
C VAL A 264 35.00 -8.38 -6.76
N SER A 265 35.45 -9.48 -6.22
CA SER A 265 36.56 -9.55 -5.27
C SER A 265 37.62 -10.51 -5.81
N VAL A 266 38.90 -10.19 -5.64
CA VAL A 266 39.98 -11.09 -6.01
C VAL A 266 40.23 -12.02 -4.83
N GLY A 267 40.13 -13.33 -5.06
CA GLY A 267 40.43 -14.36 -4.07
C GLY A 267 41.94 -14.41 -3.76
N ARG A 268 42.31 -15.10 -2.69
CA ARG A 268 43.73 -15.28 -2.33
C ARG A 268 44.54 -16.02 -3.39
N ASP A 269 43.86 -16.71 -4.29
CA ASP A 269 44.42 -17.44 -5.45
C ASP A 269 44.49 -16.60 -6.73
N GLY A 270 44.26 -15.29 -6.64
CA GLY A 270 44.27 -14.36 -7.77
C GLY A 270 43.06 -14.45 -8.71
N ARG A 271 42.07 -15.32 -8.43
CA ARG A 271 40.86 -15.47 -9.24
C ARG A 271 39.84 -14.44 -8.89
N GLU A 272 39.19 -13.87 -9.89
CA GLU A 272 38.02 -13.00 -9.68
C GLU A 272 36.80 -13.80 -9.20
N ILE A 273 36.32 -13.48 -8.02
CA ILE A 273 35.09 -14.03 -7.46
C ILE A 273 33.99 -12.99 -7.62
N GLN A 274 33.05 -13.26 -8.51
CA GLN A 274 31.87 -12.42 -8.67
C GLN A 274 30.80 -12.84 -7.66
N LYS A 275 30.47 -11.96 -6.71
CA LYS A 275 29.40 -12.18 -5.73
C LYS A 275 28.19 -11.33 -6.06
N THR A 276 27.06 -11.97 -6.30
CA THR A 276 25.77 -11.26 -6.46
C THR A 276 25.31 -10.71 -5.11
N LEU A 277 25.37 -9.39 -4.95
CA LEU A 277 24.93 -8.69 -3.75
C LEU A 277 23.40 -8.52 -3.70
N ARG A 278 22.77 -8.43 -4.89
CA ARG A 278 21.33 -8.30 -5.04
C ARG A 278 20.91 -8.90 -6.38
N LYS A 279 19.99 -9.87 -6.34
CA LYS A 279 19.37 -10.44 -7.54
C LYS A 279 18.53 -9.39 -8.27
N GLY A 280 18.47 -9.47 -9.57
CA GLY A 280 17.76 -8.53 -10.41
C GLY A 280 17.82 -8.88 -11.88
N ILE A 281 17.53 -7.90 -12.72
CA ILE A 281 17.62 -7.98 -14.19
C ILE A 281 19.06 -7.66 -14.58
N SER A 282 19.58 -8.30 -15.63
CA SER A 282 20.91 -7.99 -16.14
C SER A 282 21.00 -6.53 -16.62
N LYS A 283 22.20 -5.95 -16.57
CA LYS A 283 22.43 -4.57 -17.02
C LYS A 283 22.03 -4.38 -18.48
N GLU A 284 22.31 -5.37 -19.31
CA GLU A 284 22.04 -5.35 -20.76
C GLU A 284 20.53 -5.37 -21.05
N ALA A 285 19.75 -6.16 -20.27
CA ALA A 285 18.29 -6.20 -20.40
C ALA A 285 17.65 -4.88 -19.94
N ALA A 286 18.16 -4.28 -18.86
CA ALA A 286 17.71 -2.98 -18.39
C ALA A 286 18.09 -1.86 -19.35
N GLN A 287 19.28 -1.92 -19.95
CA GLN A 287 19.78 -0.95 -20.93
C GLN A 287 18.96 -0.97 -22.21
N ARG A 288 18.64 -2.16 -22.76
CA ARG A 288 17.76 -2.30 -23.93
C ARG A 288 16.38 -1.67 -23.73
N GLU A 289 15.83 -1.71 -22.53
CA GLU A 289 14.55 -1.03 -22.23
C GLU A 289 14.73 0.50 -22.09
N GLN A 290 15.90 0.96 -21.64
CA GLN A 290 16.21 2.39 -21.53
C GLN A 290 16.50 3.04 -22.89
N GLU A 291 17.22 2.36 -23.76
CA GLU A 291 17.60 2.85 -25.10
C GLU A 291 16.39 3.06 -26.01
N LYS A 292 15.25 2.39 -25.72
CA LYS A 292 14.02 2.58 -26.48
C LYS A 292 13.45 3.99 -26.36
N GLU A 293 13.75 4.78 -25.32
CA GLU A 293 13.24 6.17 -25.14
C GLU A 293 13.83 6.96 -23.94
N GLY A 294 15.13 7.22 -23.84
CA GLY A 294 15.70 8.24 -22.94
C GLY A 294 15.75 7.93 -21.42
N GLU A 295 16.57 8.68 -20.68
CA GLU A 295 16.94 8.45 -19.28
C GLU A 295 15.79 8.53 -18.26
N ILE A 296 15.77 7.56 -17.32
CA ILE A 296 14.90 7.61 -16.15
C ILE A 296 15.74 7.86 -14.88
N PRO A 297 15.58 9.02 -14.22
CA PRO A 297 16.35 9.35 -13.01
C PRO A 297 16.05 8.45 -11.80
N PHE A 298 14.90 7.74 -11.81
CA PHE A 298 14.34 7.02 -10.66
C PHE A 298 15.01 5.70 -10.30
N GLY A 299 15.69 5.04 -11.22
CA GLY A 299 16.31 3.74 -10.96
C GLY A 299 17.29 3.71 -9.80
N LYS A 300 17.92 4.85 -9.51
CA LYS A 300 18.85 4.98 -8.38
C LYS A 300 18.15 5.01 -7.02
N MET A 301 16.95 5.58 -6.91
CA MET A 301 16.17 5.60 -5.66
C MET A 301 15.69 4.22 -5.24
N LEU A 302 15.30 3.39 -6.20
CA LEU A 302 14.86 2.02 -5.94
C LEU A 302 16.00 1.10 -5.46
N ARG A 303 17.24 1.56 -5.58
CA ARG A 303 18.44 0.87 -5.07
C ARG A 303 18.72 1.17 -3.60
N CYS A 304 17.95 2.03 -2.94
CA CYS A 304 18.09 2.32 -1.52
C CYS A 304 17.92 1.06 -0.65
N ARG A 305 18.52 1.06 0.53
CA ARG A 305 18.41 -0.07 1.46
C ARG A 305 16.94 -0.31 1.83
N VAL A 306 16.48 -1.55 1.66
CA VAL A 306 15.11 -2.02 1.94
C VAL A 306 14.57 -1.57 3.31
N ARG A 307 15.44 -1.49 4.33
CA ARG A 307 15.08 -1.06 5.69
C ARG A 307 14.38 0.32 5.76
N TYR A 308 14.67 1.23 4.84
CA TYR A 308 14.02 2.54 4.85
C TYR A 308 12.54 2.45 4.52
N PHE A 309 12.16 1.52 3.64
CA PHE A 309 10.79 1.35 3.21
C PHE A 309 9.93 0.53 4.19
N THR A 310 10.57 -0.26 5.06
CA THR A 310 9.88 -1.21 5.95
C THR A 310 9.97 -0.88 7.43
N ASP A 311 11.03 -0.20 7.87
CA ASP A 311 11.30 0.09 9.29
C ASP A 311 11.20 1.60 9.61
N GLY A 312 10.85 2.43 8.62
CA GLY A 312 10.61 3.85 8.80
C GLY A 312 9.22 4.11 9.39
N ALA A 313 9.03 5.31 9.94
CA ALA A 313 7.72 5.81 10.33
C ALA A 313 7.11 6.69 9.23
N VAL A 314 7.94 7.49 8.55
CA VAL A 314 7.56 8.43 7.50
C VAL A 314 8.61 8.43 6.40
N ILE A 315 8.18 8.55 5.15
CA ILE A 315 9.04 8.69 3.96
C ILE A 315 8.47 9.79 3.07
N GLY A 316 9.34 10.69 2.62
CA GLY A 316 8.93 11.78 1.72
C GLY A 316 10.04 12.79 1.48
N SER A 317 9.67 14.00 1.11
CA SER A 317 10.53 15.16 1.04
C SER A 317 11.06 15.54 2.42
N ARG A 318 12.10 16.36 2.48
CA ARG A 318 12.65 16.86 3.75
C ARG A 318 11.61 17.65 4.55
N GLY A 319 10.84 18.49 3.85
CA GLY A 319 9.76 19.28 4.45
C GLY A 319 8.71 18.42 5.10
N PHE A 320 8.12 17.48 4.33
CA PHE A 320 7.11 16.55 4.81
C PHE A 320 7.56 15.73 6.03
N VAL A 321 8.79 15.20 5.98
CA VAL A 321 9.32 14.39 7.09
C VAL A 321 9.56 15.24 8.34
N ASN A 322 10.00 16.50 8.20
CA ASN A 322 10.17 17.41 9.34
C ASN A 322 8.83 17.87 9.92
N GLU A 323 7.84 18.13 9.09
CA GLU A 323 6.48 18.44 9.53
C GLU A 323 5.87 17.28 10.34
N ALA A 324 5.96 16.06 9.82
CA ALA A 324 5.54 14.87 10.55
C ALA A 324 6.28 14.67 11.87
N PHE A 325 7.57 15.03 11.93
CA PHE A 325 8.35 15.02 13.15
C PHE A 325 7.87 16.08 14.14
N ALA A 326 7.58 17.28 13.69
CA ALA A 326 7.10 18.38 14.54
C ALA A 326 5.76 18.03 15.19
N ILE A 327 4.81 17.53 14.41
CA ILE A 327 3.50 17.06 14.90
C ILE A 327 3.62 15.95 15.94
N SER A 328 4.59 15.06 15.77
CA SER A 328 4.79 13.91 16.65
C SER A 328 5.99 14.06 17.58
N ARG A 329 6.36 15.29 17.91
CA ARG A 329 7.58 15.63 18.64
C ARG A 329 7.73 14.90 19.98
N GLU A 330 6.64 14.70 20.69
CA GLU A 330 6.55 14.02 21.98
C GLU A 330 7.03 12.54 21.93
N ARG A 331 6.98 11.92 20.75
CA ARG A 331 7.44 10.53 20.54
C ARG A 331 8.95 10.38 20.52
N PHE A 332 9.68 11.48 20.50
CA PHE A 332 11.13 11.50 20.38
C PHE A 332 11.79 12.15 21.60
N GLY A 333 12.98 11.69 21.94
CA GLY A 333 13.75 12.25 23.06
C GLY A 333 14.10 13.73 22.82
N SER A 334 14.30 14.49 23.91
CA SER A 334 14.57 15.94 23.89
C SER A 334 15.81 16.32 23.06
N LYS A 335 16.81 15.47 23.02
CA LYS A 335 18.08 15.69 22.28
C LYS A 335 17.90 15.67 20.74
N ARG A 336 16.80 15.12 20.22
CA ARG A 336 16.58 15.03 18.78
C ARG A 336 15.97 16.34 18.26
N LYS A 337 16.75 17.14 17.51
CA LYS A 337 16.31 18.44 16.98
C LYS A 337 15.66 18.36 15.59
N THR A 338 16.00 17.35 14.78
CA THR A 338 15.50 17.19 13.40
C THR A 338 14.90 15.82 13.15
N GLY A 339 13.85 15.76 12.36
CA GLY A 339 13.18 14.51 11.97
C GLY A 339 13.85 13.83 10.78
N ALA A 340 14.07 14.59 9.73
CA ALA A 340 14.47 14.10 8.44
C ALA A 340 15.91 13.57 8.41
N ARG A 341 16.05 12.33 7.92
CA ARG A 341 17.35 11.74 7.58
C ARG A 341 17.33 11.36 6.11
N ARG A 342 18.33 11.81 5.37
CA ARG A 342 18.49 11.47 3.96
C ARG A 342 18.62 9.95 3.80
N LEU A 343 17.88 9.38 2.84
CA LEU A 343 18.09 8.00 2.45
C LEU A 343 19.47 7.86 1.79
N ARG A 344 20.27 6.90 2.26
CA ARG A 344 21.58 6.62 1.67
C ARG A 344 21.38 5.87 0.35
N GLY A 345 21.57 6.54 -0.73
CA GLY A 345 21.59 6.06 -2.11
C GLY A 345 22.35 7.09 -2.94
N ASP A 346 22.73 6.74 -4.17
CA ASP A 346 23.39 7.71 -5.06
C ASP A 346 22.49 8.94 -5.26
N SER A 347 23.09 10.13 -5.25
CA SER A 347 22.38 11.38 -5.49
C SER A 347 21.76 11.36 -6.89
N LEU A 348 20.47 11.73 -6.96
CA LEU A 348 19.79 11.87 -8.24
C LEU A 348 20.14 13.25 -8.85
N PRO A 349 20.23 13.34 -10.17
CA PRO A 349 20.19 14.63 -10.83
C PRO A 349 18.85 15.28 -10.60
N ALA A 350 18.83 16.56 -10.27
CA ALA A 350 17.65 17.42 -10.12
C ALA A 350 16.51 16.89 -9.21
N GLY A 351 16.63 17.04 -7.91
CA GLY A 351 15.47 17.23 -7.02
C GLY A 351 14.82 16.01 -6.38
N GLY A 352 15.23 14.80 -6.68
CA GLY A 352 14.55 13.58 -6.23
C GLY A 352 15.12 12.90 -4.98
N ILE A 353 15.51 13.64 -3.94
CA ILE A 353 16.05 13.06 -2.70
C ILE A 353 14.90 12.70 -1.77
N LEU A 354 14.80 11.42 -1.40
CA LEU A 354 13.91 10.98 -0.34
C LEU A 354 14.57 11.06 1.03
N TRP A 355 13.75 11.39 2.00
CA TRP A 355 14.08 11.47 3.40
C TRP A 355 13.21 10.51 4.20
N SER A 356 13.66 10.08 5.34
CA SER A 356 12.88 9.22 6.23
C SER A 356 12.97 9.65 7.68
N LEU A 357 11.92 9.36 8.41
CA LEU A 357 11.85 9.41 9.85
C LEU A 357 11.80 7.99 10.39
N ARG A 358 12.71 7.64 11.30
CA ARG A 358 12.70 6.36 12.00
C ARG A 358 12.37 6.56 13.47
N ASP A 359 11.53 5.70 14.02
CA ASP A 359 11.32 5.61 15.46
C ASP A 359 12.53 4.90 16.08
N LEU A 360 13.45 5.68 16.64
CA LEU A 360 14.68 5.15 17.28
C LEU A 360 14.43 4.38 18.58
N ARG A 361 13.22 4.43 19.15
CA ARG A 361 12.86 3.67 20.35
C ARG A 361 12.69 2.18 20.11
N LYS A 362 12.71 1.71 18.88
CA LYS A 362 12.63 0.30 18.50
C LYS A 362 13.96 -0.47 18.54
N GLY A 363 15.05 0.17 18.90
CA GLY A 363 16.38 -0.44 18.89
C GLY A 363 16.98 -0.66 20.27
N ILE A 364 16.20 -0.51 21.33
CA ILE A 364 16.66 -0.75 22.70
C ILE A 364 15.75 -1.82 23.30
N THR A 365 15.93 -3.03 22.88
CA THR A 365 15.68 -4.30 23.59
C THR A 365 16.62 -5.33 23.02
#